data_cfbaeeabc1acb676a443727f3502f9de
#
_entry.id   cfbaeeabc1acb676a443727f3502f9de
#
_cell.length_a   1.000
_cell.length_b   1.000
_cell.length_c   1.000
_cell.angle_alpha   90.00
_cell.angle_beta   90.00
_cell.angle_gamma   90.00
#
_symmetry.space_group_name_H-M   'P 1'
#
loop_
_entity.id
_entity.type
_entity.pdbx_description
1 polymer ?
#
loop_
_entity_poly.entity_id
_entity_poly.type
_entity_poly.pdbx_seq_one_letter_code
_entity_poly.pdbx_strand_id
1 'polypeptide(L)'
;MKLIKKMLAIMFAFMMVVGMGTKVNAEENESTAAATGKITISNAVDGQTYSIYKVLELESYDNGEGLYSYKPAADWNSFFDSTTDENTKKPKGAGSAYITIDSNGYATWIAEINDANKATFAKLALEYAKTKVINNNGQKTAKGNTVIFDNLPLGYYLVDSSVGALCGLDTTNSEVTIQEKNGTPTVEKQVKENSTNKFGDSNTAYIGQTVEFKTTITAQAGAQNYVLHDKMDAGLTFTGNVSVSLKKNDSEREQTLENNKDYVLETSDLGETCTFHIEFTNALYDSLSAGDQIIVSYSAILNENAVVGNAGNKNDTWLKYGNGTDTAHSSTTTKTYEIPVFKYTGNNKPLAEAKFTLSKNSNGSDPIELIKVNDETKDLTYRVAKTGEKPVATEITTPSNGKFVIQGLDADTYYLTETEAPKGYNKLASPITIVIAEDGKVTSNGSEVTTVNVENKTGTLLPSTGGMGTTIIYMAGAILVIASGIVLVSKKKSKAK
;
A
#
# COMPACT_ATOMS: atom_id res chain seq x y z
N MET A 1 34.47 21.11 26.69
CA MET A 1 34.55 21.64 25.33
C MET A 1 34.30 20.55 24.32
N LYS A 2 33.02 20.04 24.20
CA LYS A 2 32.56 19.12 23.15
C LYS A 2 31.02 19.11 23.06
N LEU A 3 30.39 20.29 23.26
CA LEU A 3 28.92 20.39 23.32
C LEU A 3 28.33 21.50 22.44
N ILE A 4 29.04 21.97 21.42
CA ILE A 4 28.56 23.05 20.52
C ILE A 4 28.75 22.67 19.05
N LYS A 5 28.46 21.42 18.68
CA LYS A 5 28.43 20.98 17.26
C LYS A 5 27.25 20.11 16.88
N LYS A 6 26.13 20.19 17.58
CA LYS A 6 24.91 19.41 17.24
C LYS A 6 23.64 20.26 17.28
N MET A 7 23.70 21.50 16.92
CA MET A 7 22.53 22.31 16.61
C MET A 7 22.78 23.01 15.28
N LEU A 8 21.91 22.80 14.37
CA LEU A 8 21.74 23.32 13.01
C LEU A 8 22.02 22.32 11.90
N ALA A 9 21.12 21.36 11.79
CA ALA A 9 20.75 20.78 10.51
C ALA A 9 19.26 21.01 10.25
N ILE A 10 18.75 22.19 10.57
CA ILE A 10 17.58 22.74 9.88
C ILE A 10 18.17 23.42 8.66
N MET A 11 18.35 22.65 7.60
CA MET A 11 18.90 23.17 6.37
C MET A 11 17.78 23.85 5.61
N PHE A 12 17.53 25.13 5.97
CA PHE A 12 16.76 26.01 5.12
C PHE A 12 17.40 26.09 3.75
N ALA A 13 16.58 25.97 2.71
CA ALA A 13 16.95 26.20 1.35
C ALA A 13 17.38 27.65 1.15
N PHE A 14 18.65 27.94 1.43
CA PHE A 14 19.18 29.28 1.21
C PHE A 14 19.99 29.32 -0.08
N MET A 15 19.58 30.28 -0.87
CA MET A 15 20.15 30.66 -2.12
C MET A 15 21.59 31.16 -1.93
N MET A 16 22.59 30.46 -2.51
CA MET A 16 23.80 31.12 -2.91
C MET A 16 23.54 31.82 -4.27
N VAL A 17 23.40 33.12 -4.26
CA VAL A 17 23.56 33.93 -5.46
C VAL A 17 25.02 33.83 -5.85
N VAL A 18 25.35 32.98 -6.79
CA VAL A 18 26.65 32.99 -7.44
C VAL A 18 26.53 34.08 -8.52
N GLY A 19 26.78 35.32 -8.12
CA GLY A 19 26.98 36.43 -9.06
C GLY A 19 28.27 36.18 -9.83
N MET A 20 28.22 35.62 -11.02
CA MET A 20 29.29 35.79 -11.99
C MET A 20 29.14 37.19 -12.60
N GLY A 21 29.78 38.14 -11.94
CA GLY A 21 29.90 39.51 -12.47
C GLY A 21 30.72 39.51 -13.75
N THR A 22 30.07 39.56 -14.89
CA THR A 22 30.70 40.08 -16.09
C THR A 22 30.58 41.60 -16.03
N LYS A 23 31.71 42.29 -15.88
CA LYS A 23 31.78 43.75 -16.05
C LYS A 23 31.39 44.08 -17.49
N VAL A 24 30.20 44.55 -17.68
CA VAL A 24 29.81 45.24 -18.92
C VAL A 24 30.07 46.71 -18.71
N ASN A 25 31.02 47.31 -19.46
CA ASN A 25 31.14 48.74 -19.55
C ASN A 25 29.87 49.31 -20.21
N ALA A 26 29.12 50.08 -19.48
CA ALA A 26 27.96 50.77 -20.03
C ALA A 26 28.45 52.04 -20.74
N GLU A 27 28.37 52.03 -22.08
CA GLU A 27 28.25 53.27 -22.85
C GLU A 27 26.79 53.76 -22.69
N GLU A 28 26.65 55.03 -22.30
CA GLU A 28 25.36 55.71 -22.26
C GLU A 28 24.75 55.73 -23.67
N ASN A 29 23.74 54.91 -23.87
CA ASN A 29 22.77 55.05 -24.96
C ASN A 29 21.38 55.01 -24.35
N GLU A 30 20.71 56.18 -24.33
CA GLU A 30 19.31 56.30 -23.99
C GLU A 30 18.45 55.45 -24.92
N SER A 31 18.17 54.24 -24.47
CA SER A 31 17.07 53.42 -24.98
C SER A 31 16.12 53.18 -23.84
N THR A 32 14.92 53.76 -23.90
CA THR A 32 13.83 53.69 -22.93
C THR A 32 13.13 52.29 -22.88
N ALA A 33 13.84 51.22 -23.04
CA ALA A 33 13.33 49.91 -22.72
C ALA A 33 13.50 49.70 -21.21
N ALA A 34 12.40 49.48 -20.47
CA ALA A 34 12.46 49.14 -19.06
C ALA A 34 13.39 47.97 -18.89
N ALA A 35 14.39 48.09 -18.01
CA ALA A 35 15.32 46.98 -17.72
C ALA A 35 14.51 45.76 -17.22
N THR A 36 14.75 44.63 -17.83
CA THR A 36 14.07 43.38 -17.48
C THR A 36 15.07 42.38 -16.92
N GLY A 37 14.58 41.48 -16.10
CA GLY A 37 15.38 40.42 -15.49
C GLY A 37 14.87 39.03 -15.78
N LYS A 38 15.62 38.04 -15.30
CA LYS A 38 15.39 36.62 -15.48
C LYS A 38 15.52 35.87 -14.15
N ILE A 39 14.56 35.02 -13.85
CA ILE A 39 14.63 34.07 -12.73
C ILE A 39 14.73 32.67 -13.32
N THR A 40 15.77 31.93 -12.96
CA THR A 40 15.96 30.54 -13.30
C THR A 40 15.79 29.68 -12.05
N ILE A 41 14.92 28.68 -12.09
CA ILE A 41 14.80 27.65 -11.07
C ILE A 41 15.55 26.42 -11.57
N SER A 42 16.65 26.08 -10.93
CA SER A 42 17.44 24.88 -11.20
C SER A 42 17.03 23.76 -10.22
N ASN A 43 17.24 22.51 -10.59
CA ASN A 43 16.77 21.32 -9.89
C ASN A 43 15.23 21.30 -9.72
N ALA A 44 14.51 21.92 -10.64
CA ALA A 44 13.06 21.86 -10.65
C ALA A 44 12.58 20.41 -10.75
N VAL A 45 11.48 20.10 -10.08
CA VAL A 45 10.86 18.77 -10.13
C VAL A 45 10.02 18.68 -11.40
N ASP A 46 10.30 17.68 -12.25
CA ASP A 46 9.58 17.48 -13.51
C ASP A 46 8.07 17.32 -13.25
N GLY A 47 7.25 18.01 -14.05
CA GLY A 47 5.79 18.04 -13.88
C GLY A 47 5.26 19.03 -12.82
N GLN A 48 6.10 19.54 -11.93
CA GLN A 48 5.67 20.51 -10.92
C GLN A 48 5.50 21.91 -11.51
N THR A 49 4.45 22.61 -11.06
CA THR A 49 4.17 23.99 -11.48
C THR A 49 4.75 24.99 -10.49
N TYR A 50 5.50 25.95 -10.99
CA TYR A 50 6.12 27.05 -10.26
C TYR A 50 5.45 28.35 -10.63
N SER A 51 5.15 29.18 -9.62
CA SER A 51 4.58 30.52 -9.77
C SER A 51 5.52 31.54 -9.17
N ILE A 52 5.55 32.75 -9.76
CA ILE A 52 6.30 33.87 -9.21
C ILE A 52 5.37 35.06 -8.92
N TYR A 53 5.64 35.76 -7.85
CA TYR A 53 4.88 36.94 -7.41
C TYR A 53 5.82 38.09 -7.16
N LYS A 54 5.59 39.22 -7.81
CA LYS A 54 6.31 40.44 -7.52
C LYS A 54 5.74 41.08 -6.25
N VAL A 55 6.49 41.02 -5.17
CA VAL A 55 6.09 41.51 -3.84
C VAL A 55 6.35 43.01 -3.70
N LEU A 56 7.52 43.45 -4.21
CA LEU A 56 7.89 44.87 -4.26
C LEU A 56 8.31 45.26 -5.67
N GLU A 57 7.95 46.44 -6.09
CA GLU A 57 8.38 47.07 -7.33
C GLU A 57 9.64 47.91 -7.11
N LEU A 58 10.60 47.84 -8.02
CA LEU A 58 11.77 48.70 -8.02
C LEU A 58 11.34 50.06 -8.61
N GLU A 59 11.29 51.08 -7.76
CA GLU A 59 10.84 52.44 -8.15
C GLU A 59 11.99 53.28 -8.76
N SER A 60 13.16 53.25 -8.13
CA SER A 60 14.34 53.95 -8.58
C SER A 60 15.62 53.27 -8.06
N TYR A 61 16.74 53.55 -8.74
CA TYR A 61 18.05 53.05 -8.38
C TYR A 61 19.18 53.98 -8.77
N ASP A 62 20.26 53.90 -8.02
CA ASP A 62 21.56 54.51 -8.35
C ASP A 62 22.64 53.40 -8.33
N ASN A 63 23.09 53.00 -9.49
CA ASN A 63 24.08 51.94 -9.64
C ASN A 63 25.47 52.36 -9.13
N GLY A 64 25.78 53.66 -9.15
CA GLY A 64 27.09 54.16 -8.69
C GLY A 64 27.25 54.05 -7.18
N GLU A 65 26.18 54.31 -6.44
CA GLU A 65 26.15 54.24 -4.97
C GLU A 65 25.55 52.90 -4.44
N GLY A 66 25.00 52.06 -5.33
CA GLY A 66 24.37 50.78 -4.93
C GLY A 66 23.07 50.99 -4.15
N LEU A 67 22.32 52.06 -4.44
CA LEU A 67 21.08 52.42 -3.75
C LEU A 67 19.85 52.00 -4.55
N TYR A 68 18.91 51.36 -3.89
CA TYR A 68 17.66 50.87 -4.49
C TYR A 68 16.46 51.26 -3.64
N SER A 69 15.40 51.70 -4.30
CA SER A 69 14.17 52.17 -3.66
C SER A 69 12.98 51.34 -4.15
N TYR A 70 12.25 50.74 -3.22
CA TYR A 70 11.16 49.82 -3.51
C TYR A 70 9.84 50.33 -2.94
N LYS A 71 8.73 49.98 -3.60
CA LYS A 71 7.35 50.14 -3.10
C LYS A 71 6.62 48.77 -3.15
N PRO A 72 5.63 48.50 -2.27
CA PRO A 72 4.79 47.33 -2.39
C PRO A 72 4.11 47.27 -3.75
N ALA A 73 4.08 46.12 -4.40
CA ALA A 73 3.18 45.91 -5.51
C ALA A 73 1.72 46.02 -5.03
N ALA A 74 0.81 46.44 -5.89
CA ALA A 74 -0.54 46.89 -5.50
C ALA A 74 -1.30 45.84 -4.63
N ASP A 75 -1.24 44.55 -4.98
CA ASP A 75 -1.95 43.49 -4.26
C ASP A 75 -1.33 43.15 -2.90
N TRP A 76 -0.14 43.69 -2.59
CA TRP A 76 0.63 43.39 -1.39
C TRP A 76 0.53 44.46 -0.28
N ASN A 77 -0.18 45.55 -0.51
CA ASN A 77 -0.29 46.64 0.49
C ASN A 77 -0.83 46.15 1.84
N SER A 78 -1.85 45.29 1.84
CA SER A 78 -2.42 44.73 3.07
C SER A 78 -1.50 43.74 3.79
N PHE A 79 -0.55 43.12 3.08
CA PHE A 79 0.48 42.28 3.69
C PHE A 79 1.45 43.07 4.57
N PHE A 80 1.66 44.35 4.24
CA PHE A 80 2.54 45.26 4.95
C PHE A 80 1.80 46.22 5.89
N ASP A 81 0.48 46.05 6.10
CA ASP A 81 -0.32 46.93 6.98
C ASP A 81 0.18 46.85 8.43
N SER A 82 0.85 47.88 8.91
CA SER A 82 1.36 47.98 10.27
C SER A 82 0.32 48.42 11.30
N THR A 83 -0.92 48.78 10.87
CA THR A 83 -1.98 49.18 11.82
C THR A 83 -2.38 47.99 12.72
N THR A 84 -2.57 48.29 14.00
CA THR A 84 -2.88 47.29 15.01
C THR A 84 -4.34 46.81 14.88
N ASP A 85 -4.56 45.51 14.87
CA ASP A 85 -5.85 44.92 15.02
C ASP A 85 -6.33 45.06 16.48
N GLU A 86 -7.54 45.57 16.69
CA GLU A 86 -8.05 45.89 18.02
C GLU A 86 -8.29 44.63 18.89
N ASN A 87 -8.60 43.51 18.27
CA ASN A 87 -8.92 42.26 18.96
C ASN A 87 -7.63 41.51 19.29
N THR A 88 -6.72 41.37 18.34
CA THR A 88 -5.50 40.55 18.48
C THR A 88 -4.32 41.33 19.08
N LYS A 89 -4.38 42.65 19.08
CA LYS A 89 -3.28 43.55 19.47
C LYS A 89 -1.99 43.37 18.66
N LYS A 90 -2.10 42.81 17.46
CA LYS A 90 -0.98 42.57 16.53
C LYS A 90 -1.17 43.42 15.26
N PRO A 91 -0.10 43.67 14.49
CA PRO A 91 -0.25 44.27 13.15
C PRO A 91 -1.18 43.41 12.28
N LYS A 92 -2.00 44.06 11.46
CA LYS A 92 -2.93 43.36 10.53
C LYS A 92 -2.20 42.63 9.41
N GLY A 93 -1.11 43.20 8.92
CA GLY A 93 -0.30 42.59 7.87
C GLY A 93 0.91 41.84 8.44
N ALA A 94 1.02 40.58 8.14
CA ALA A 94 2.10 39.69 8.66
C ALA A 94 3.50 40.14 8.20
N GLY A 95 3.61 40.75 7.03
CA GLY A 95 4.87 41.25 6.47
C GLY A 95 5.42 42.50 7.18
N SER A 96 4.57 43.24 7.91
CA SER A 96 4.96 44.46 8.61
C SER A 96 5.96 44.26 9.76
N ALA A 97 6.11 43.00 10.24
CA ALA A 97 7.16 42.66 11.20
C ALA A 97 8.58 42.64 10.58
N TYR A 98 8.67 42.63 9.26
CA TYR A 98 9.94 42.51 8.51
C TYR A 98 10.22 43.74 7.66
N ILE A 99 9.20 44.33 7.10
CA ILE A 99 9.30 45.51 6.21
C ILE A 99 8.33 46.59 6.69
N THR A 100 8.83 47.80 6.89
CA THR A 100 7.99 48.97 7.11
C THR A 100 7.78 49.74 5.80
N ILE A 101 6.59 50.34 5.69
CA ILE A 101 6.25 51.23 4.60
C ILE A 101 6.15 52.63 5.19
N ASP A 102 6.93 53.57 4.67
CA ASP A 102 6.91 54.95 5.12
C ASP A 102 5.71 55.76 4.56
N SER A 103 5.56 57.01 4.96
CA SER A 103 4.48 57.91 4.52
C SER A 103 4.49 58.19 3.01
N ASN A 104 5.59 57.94 2.32
CA ASN A 104 5.75 58.10 0.88
C ASN A 104 5.57 56.80 0.12
N GLY A 105 5.31 55.71 0.85
CA GLY A 105 5.07 54.36 0.32
C GLY A 105 6.34 53.54 0.10
N TYR A 106 7.50 53.97 0.59
CA TYR A 106 8.76 53.24 0.41
C TYR A 106 8.96 52.14 1.45
N ALA A 107 9.42 51.01 0.97
CA ALA A 107 9.66 49.80 1.75
C ALA A 107 11.07 49.78 2.33
N THR A 108 11.20 49.49 3.64
CA THR A 108 12.48 49.33 4.33
C THR A 108 12.46 48.04 5.17
N TRP A 109 13.45 47.18 4.99
CA TRP A 109 13.62 45.97 5.81
C TRP A 109 14.11 46.40 7.21
N ILE A 110 13.37 45.97 8.23
CA ILE A 110 13.61 46.37 9.63
C ILE A 110 14.04 45.21 10.55
N ALA A 111 13.71 43.95 10.19
CA ALA A 111 14.15 42.82 10.96
C ALA A 111 15.65 42.55 10.74
N GLU A 112 16.27 41.82 11.65
CA GLU A 112 17.65 41.36 11.43
C GLU A 112 17.72 40.56 10.11
N ILE A 113 18.64 40.94 9.23
CA ILE A 113 18.82 40.28 7.92
C ILE A 113 19.61 38.99 8.13
N ASN A 114 18.90 37.93 8.46
CA ASN A 114 19.44 36.59 8.59
C ASN A 114 18.55 35.59 7.85
N ASP A 115 19.05 34.37 7.68
CA ASP A 115 18.40 33.35 6.89
C ASP A 115 17.06 32.90 7.49
N ALA A 116 16.95 32.85 8.82
CA ALA A 116 15.72 32.48 9.49
C ALA A 116 14.58 33.49 9.26
N ASN A 117 14.88 34.82 9.39
CA ASN A 117 13.90 35.85 9.17
C ASN A 117 13.46 35.92 7.70
N LYS A 118 14.38 35.76 6.76
CA LYS A 118 14.06 35.73 5.33
C LYS A 118 13.16 34.51 4.99
N ALA A 119 13.48 33.33 5.53
CA ALA A 119 12.67 32.11 5.33
C ALA A 119 11.25 32.29 5.92
N THR A 120 11.15 32.83 7.13
CA THR A 120 9.86 33.10 7.77
C THR A 120 9.03 34.10 6.97
N PHE A 121 9.65 35.18 6.50
CA PHE A 121 8.99 36.16 5.62
C PHE A 121 8.49 35.50 4.33
N ALA A 122 9.32 34.67 3.66
CA ALA A 122 8.95 33.97 2.44
C ALA A 122 7.72 33.06 2.66
N LYS A 123 7.70 32.31 3.78
CA LYS A 123 6.57 31.47 4.15
C LYS A 123 5.28 32.27 4.37
N LEU A 124 5.35 33.36 5.14
CA LEU A 124 4.20 34.24 5.39
C LEU A 124 3.69 34.90 4.10
N ALA A 125 4.60 35.33 3.21
CA ALA A 125 4.26 35.89 1.93
C ALA A 125 3.57 34.86 1.02
N LEU A 126 4.04 33.63 1.00
CA LEU A 126 3.43 32.54 0.22
C LEU A 126 2.04 32.19 0.73
N GLU A 127 1.87 32.09 2.04
CA GLU A 127 0.57 31.86 2.68
C GLU A 127 -0.41 33.00 2.35
N TYR A 128 0.06 34.26 2.44
CA TYR A 128 -0.74 35.42 2.05
C TYR A 128 -1.16 35.37 0.58
N ALA A 129 -0.23 35.07 -0.35
CA ALA A 129 -0.51 34.98 -1.77
C ALA A 129 -1.59 33.94 -2.07
N LYS A 130 -1.52 32.75 -1.44
CA LYS A 130 -2.49 31.67 -1.60
C LYS A 130 -3.85 32.01 -0.97
N THR A 131 -3.87 32.54 0.25
CA THR A 131 -5.09 32.90 0.98
C THR A 131 -5.86 34.03 0.32
N LYS A 132 -5.15 35.08 -0.19
CA LYS A 132 -5.75 36.20 -0.86
C LYS A 132 -5.93 36.03 -2.37
N VAL A 133 -5.52 34.86 -2.90
CA VAL A 133 -5.59 34.54 -4.33
C VAL A 133 -4.92 35.65 -5.17
N ILE A 134 -3.70 36.03 -4.75
CA ILE A 134 -2.91 37.06 -5.46
C ILE A 134 -2.58 36.58 -6.88
N ASN A 135 -2.76 37.42 -7.88
CA ASN A 135 -2.39 37.07 -9.24
C ASN A 135 -0.86 36.93 -9.35
N ASN A 136 -0.43 35.76 -9.89
CA ASN A 136 0.97 35.54 -10.15
C ASN A 136 1.49 36.39 -11.33
N ASN A 137 2.78 36.72 -11.32
CA ASN A 137 3.46 37.43 -12.39
C ASN A 137 4.07 36.49 -13.44
N GLY A 138 3.86 35.20 -13.29
CA GLY A 138 4.25 34.13 -14.19
C GLY A 138 4.05 32.78 -13.57
N GLN A 139 3.62 31.81 -14.37
CA GLN A 139 3.46 30.43 -13.96
C GLN A 139 3.96 29.51 -15.07
N LYS A 140 4.79 28.52 -14.71
CA LYS A 140 5.32 27.52 -15.65
C LYS A 140 5.41 26.17 -14.99
N THR A 141 5.03 25.11 -15.72
CA THR A 141 5.24 23.72 -15.31
C THR A 141 6.61 23.26 -15.80
N ALA A 142 7.40 22.67 -14.91
CA ALA A 142 8.71 22.15 -15.24
C ALA A 142 8.61 21.02 -16.26
N LYS A 143 9.49 21.11 -17.27
CA LYS A 143 9.79 20.03 -18.20
C LYS A 143 11.28 19.72 -18.05
N GLY A 144 11.59 18.67 -17.31
CA GLY A 144 12.95 18.39 -16.83
C GLY A 144 13.26 19.17 -15.55
N ASN A 145 14.55 19.48 -15.33
CA ASN A 145 15.06 20.02 -14.06
C ASN A 145 15.27 21.52 -14.04
N THR A 146 14.68 22.28 -14.96
CA THR A 146 14.88 23.72 -15.05
C THR A 146 13.61 24.45 -15.48
N VAL A 147 13.28 25.56 -14.79
CA VAL A 147 12.21 26.50 -15.17
C VAL A 147 12.80 27.88 -15.29
N ILE A 148 12.50 28.60 -16.38
CA ILE A 148 13.01 29.94 -16.63
C ILE A 148 11.84 30.92 -16.80
N PHE A 149 11.84 31.99 -16.01
CA PHE A 149 11.00 33.17 -16.18
C PHE A 149 11.87 34.32 -16.69
N ASP A 150 11.57 34.79 -17.86
CA ASP A 150 12.31 35.84 -18.57
C ASP A 150 11.47 37.08 -18.77
N ASN A 151 12.11 38.20 -19.17
CA ASN A 151 11.48 39.48 -19.42
C ASN A 151 10.68 40.03 -18.22
N LEU A 152 11.13 39.75 -17.00
CA LEU A 152 10.48 40.21 -15.78
C LEU A 152 10.84 41.65 -15.48
N PRO A 153 9.89 42.53 -15.12
CA PRO A 153 10.21 43.84 -14.56
C PRO A 153 11.10 43.72 -13.33
N LEU A 154 12.03 44.64 -13.14
CA LEU A 154 12.87 44.61 -11.93
C LEU A 154 12.02 44.80 -10.67
N GLY A 155 12.44 44.17 -9.56
CA GLY A 155 11.69 44.19 -8.31
C GLY A 155 12.09 43.04 -7.37
N TYR A 156 11.35 42.89 -6.29
CA TYR A 156 11.55 41.83 -5.31
C TYR A 156 10.48 40.75 -5.48
N TYR A 157 10.91 39.55 -5.75
CA TYR A 157 10.04 38.44 -6.11
C TYR A 157 10.00 37.36 -5.03
N LEU A 158 8.81 36.81 -4.83
CA LEU A 158 8.57 35.52 -4.18
C LEU A 158 8.41 34.44 -5.26
N VAL A 159 9.12 33.36 -5.13
CA VAL A 159 8.93 32.19 -5.97
C VAL A 159 8.17 31.13 -5.14
N ASP A 160 7.04 30.67 -5.65
CA ASP A 160 6.31 29.53 -5.10
C ASP A 160 7.05 28.24 -5.49
N SER A 161 8.12 27.98 -4.77
CA SER A 161 8.71 26.67 -4.61
C SER A 161 8.08 26.00 -3.38
N SER A 162 8.37 24.75 -3.08
CA SER A 162 7.76 24.04 -1.96
C SER A 162 7.92 24.72 -0.59
N VAL A 163 8.88 25.64 -0.43
CA VAL A 163 9.09 26.43 0.82
C VAL A 163 9.00 27.95 0.61
N GLY A 164 8.78 28.40 -0.62
CA GLY A 164 8.94 29.79 -1.00
C GLY A 164 10.41 30.22 -1.04
N ALA A 165 10.78 30.97 -2.05
CA ALA A 165 12.09 31.57 -2.15
C ALA A 165 11.97 33.06 -2.54
N LEU A 166 12.77 33.90 -1.94
CA LEU A 166 12.83 35.31 -2.26
C LEU A 166 14.01 35.61 -3.16
N CYS A 167 13.82 36.46 -4.16
CA CYS A 167 14.91 36.97 -4.97
C CYS A 167 14.67 38.40 -5.38
N GLY A 168 15.75 39.21 -5.41
CA GLY A 168 15.75 40.54 -5.99
C GLY A 168 16.24 40.49 -7.43
N LEU A 169 15.51 41.13 -8.33
CA LEU A 169 15.98 41.47 -9.65
C LEU A 169 16.23 42.96 -9.67
N ASP A 170 17.49 43.36 -9.84
CA ASP A 170 17.91 44.77 -9.93
C ASP A 170 18.87 44.96 -11.11
N THR A 171 19.35 46.14 -11.30
CA THR A 171 20.21 46.46 -12.44
C THR A 171 21.60 45.84 -12.36
N THR A 172 22.03 45.40 -11.18
CA THR A 172 23.30 44.66 -10.99
C THR A 172 23.12 43.17 -10.98
N ASN A 173 21.91 42.69 -10.60
CA ASN A 173 21.54 41.30 -10.56
C ASN A 173 20.25 41.07 -11.38
N SER A 174 20.34 41.28 -12.69
CA SER A 174 19.19 41.07 -13.58
C SER A 174 18.90 39.58 -13.87
N GLU A 175 19.83 38.70 -13.56
CA GLU A 175 19.65 37.25 -13.69
C GLU A 175 19.93 36.55 -12.37
N VAL A 176 18.90 35.85 -11.85
CA VAL A 176 19.00 35.13 -10.59
C VAL A 176 18.68 33.65 -10.82
N THR A 177 19.51 32.76 -10.26
CA THR A 177 19.25 31.34 -10.23
C THR A 177 18.88 30.90 -8.82
N ILE A 178 17.67 30.34 -8.68
CA ILE A 178 17.18 29.69 -7.47
C ILE A 178 17.40 28.21 -7.63
N GLN A 179 18.11 27.59 -6.69
CA GLN A 179 18.21 26.14 -6.63
C GLN A 179 17.02 25.58 -5.84
N GLU A 180 16.18 24.83 -6.51
CA GLU A 180 15.18 24.03 -5.83
C GLU A 180 15.91 22.93 -5.04
N LYS A 181 15.69 22.90 -3.73
CA LYS A 181 16.30 21.90 -2.83
C LYS A 181 15.31 20.80 -2.43
N ASN A 182 14.14 20.80 -3.05
CA ASN A 182 13.13 19.80 -2.75
C ASN A 182 13.52 18.47 -3.37
N GLY A 183 13.59 17.47 -2.53
CA GLY A 183 13.60 16.09 -2.98
C GLY A 183 12.19 15.60 -3.26
N THR A 184 12.03 14.71 -4.21
CA THR A 184 10.78 13.95 -4.40
C THR A 184 10.60 13.01 -3.21
N PRO A 185 9.49 13.09 -2.43
CA PRO A 185 9.21 12.11 -1.40
C PRO A 185 9.04 10.73 -2.01
N THR A 186 9.37 9.70 -1.25
CA THR A 186 9.15 8.32 -1.68
C THR A 186 8.07 7.66 -0.85
N VAL A 187 7.39 6.70 -1.46
CA VAL A 187 6.36 5.88 -0.80
C VAL A 187 6.75 4.42 -0.98
N GLU A 188 6.77 3.67 0.11
CA GLU A 188 6.98 2.23 0.12
C GLU A 188 5.83 1.57 0.87
N LYS A 189 5.17 0.61 0.22
CA LYS A 189 4.09 -0.17 0.78
C LYS A 189 4.55 -1.59 1.04
N GLN A 190 4.16 -2.13 2.17
CA GLN A 190 4.46 -3.50 2.57
C GLN A 190 3.22 -4.16 3.17
N VAL A 191 3.11 -5.47 3.01
CA VAL A 191 2.09 -6.33 3.61
C VAL A 191 2.76 -7.35 4.52
N LYS A 192 2.12 -7.66 5.64
CA LYS A 192 2.65 -8.61 6.62
C LYS A 192 2.24 -10.03 6.29
N GLU A 193 3.22 -10.94 6.21
CA GLU A 193 2.97 -12.37 6.18
C GLU A 193 2.75 -12.89 7.62
N ASN A 194 1.55 -13.40 7.89
CA ASN A 194 1.13 -13.78 9.24
C ASN A 194 1.90 -14.97 9.81
N SER A 195 2.32 -15.90 8.96
CA SER A 195 3.08 -17.12 9.36
C SER A 195 4.47 -16.78 9.90
N THR A 196 5.10 -15.71 9.37
CA THR A 196 6.47 -15.30 9.71
C THR A 196 6.54 -13.98 10.48
N ASN A 197 5.45 -13.22 10.55
CA ASN A 197 5.38 -11.86 11.07
C ASN A 197 6.32 -10.86 10.36
N LYS A 198 6.69 -11.12 9.12
CA LYS A 198 7.57 -10.25 8.31
C LYS A 198 6.77 -9.44 7.31
N PHE A 199 7.18 -8.19 7.11
CA PHE A 199 6.66 -7.34 6.05
C PHE A 199 7.41 -7.57 4.73
N GLY A 200 6.68 -7.56 3.62
CA GLY A 200 7.21 -7.74 2.27
C GLY A 200 6.23 -7.22 1.21
N ASP A 201 6.51 -7.50 -0.06
CA ASP A 201 5.71 -7.04 -1.19
C ASP A 201 4.48 -7.93 -1.44
N SER A 202 4.45 -9.12 -0.85
CA SER A 202 3.32 -10.04 -0.95
C SER A 202 3.18 -10.91 0.30
N ASN A 203 1.97 -11.38 0.52
CA ASN A 203 1.64 -12.38 1.54
C ASN A 203 0.61 -13.37 1.01
N THR A 204 0.34 -14.40 1.82
CA THR A 204 -0.75 -15.34 1.62
C THR A 204 -1.76 -15.22 2.76
N ALA A 205 -3.05 -15.49 2.47
CA ALA A 205 -4.10 -15.40 3.46
C ALA A 205 -5.32 -16.25 3.09
N TYR A 206 -6.09 -16.69 4.08
CA TYR A 206 -7.39 -17.31 3.84
C TYR A 206 -8.53 -16.28 3.85
N ILE A 207 -9.66 -16.59 3.21
CA ILE A 207 -10.84 -15.71 3.22
C ILE A 207 -11.36 -15.56 4.66
N GLY A 208 -11.52 -14.30 5.09
CA GLY A 208 -11.88 -13.93 6.46
C GLY A 208 -10.69 -13.52 7.33
N GLN A 209 -9.47 -13.73 6.88
CA GLN A 209 -8.25 -13.33 7.59
C GLN A 209 -8.03 -11.84 7.53
N THR A 210 -7.58 -11.26 8.64
CA THR A 210 -7.10 -9.87 8.69
C THR A 210 -5.69 -9.81 8.12
N VAL A 211 -5.50 -8.92 7.15
CA VAL A 211 -4.23 -8.62 6.49
C VAL A 211 -3.75 -7.25 6.96
N GLU A 212 -2.52 -7.18 7.47
CA GLU A 212 -1.91 -5.95 7.97
C GLU A 212 -1.01 -5.31 6.90
N PHE A 213 -1.18 -4.01 6.70
CA PHE A 213 -0.40 -3.20 5.76
C PHE A 213 0.38 -2.11 6.49
N LYS A 214 1.51 -1.75 5.91
CA LYS A 214 2.33 -0.63 6.33
C LYS A 214 2.78 0.16 5.11
N THR A 215 2.52 1.47 5.11
CA THR A 215 3.03 2.40 4.10
C THR A 215 3.99 3.37 4.76
N THR A 216 5.19 3.50 4.23
CA THR A 216 6.22 4.42 4.72
C THR A 216 6.42 5.53 3.70
N ILE A 217 6.20 6.78 4.10
CA ILE A 217 6.52 7.98 3.34
C ILE A 217 7.84 8.50 3.87
N THR A 218 8.86 8.59 3.00
CA THR A 218 10.12 9.26 3.37
C THR A 218 10.03 10.70 2.92
N ALA A 219 9.95 11.60 3.89
CA ALA A 219 9.85 13.03 3.65
C ALA A 219 11.14 13.60 3.07
N GLN A 220 10.98 14.62 2.24
CA GLN A 220 12.11 15.38 1.69
C GLN A 220 12.00 16.83 2.12
N ALA A 221 13.08 17.59 1.93
CA ALA A 221 13.08 19.02 2.21
C ALA A 221 11.94 19.69 1.42
N GLY A 222 11.19 20.59 2.08
CA GLY A 222 10.08 21.27 1.46
C GLY A 222 8.77 20.46 1.36
N ALA A 223 8.60 19.50 2.23
CA ALA A 223 7.34 18.76 2.33
C ALA A 223 6.13 19.68 2.46
N GLN A 224 5.20 19.59 1.51
CA GLN A 224 3.93 20.34 1.51
C GLN A 224 2.83 19.51 0.86
N ASN A 225 1.59 19.72 1.34
CA ASN A 225 0.38 19.19 0.74
C ASN A 225 0.45 17.69 0.47
N TYR A 226 0.99 16.91 1.42
CA TYR A 226 1.03 15.46 1.31
C TYR A 226 -0.38 14.90 1.49
N VAL A 227 -0.86 14.20 0.47
CA VAL A 227 -2.09 13.39 0.51
C VAL A 227 -1.73 11.97 0.10
N LEU A 228 -1.78 11.05 1.05
CA LEU A 228 -1.57 9.64 0.78
C LEU A 228 -2.87 9.01 0.29
N HIS A 229 -2.86 8.45 -0.90
CA HIS A 229 -3.96 7.67 -1.46
C HIS A 229 -3.70 6.18 -1.34
N ASP A 230 -4.75 5.41 -1.08
CA ASP A 230 -4.71 3.95 -0.98
C ASP A 230 -5.90 3.33 -1.72
N LYS A 231 -5.63 2.34 -2.56
CA LYS A 231 -6.64 1.68 -3.39
C LYS A 231 -6.51 0.17 -3.28
N MET A 232 -7.51 -0.45 -2.70
CA MET A 232 -7.64 -1.89 -2.56
C MET A 232 -8.48 -2.48 -3.69
N ASP A 233 -8.11 -3.69 -4.15
CA ASP A 233 -8.95 -4.50 -5.01
C ASP A 233 -10.22 -4.97 -4.25
N ALA A 234 -11.25 -5.36 -5.00
CA ALA A 234 -12.55 -5.78 -4.47
C ALA A 234 -12.48 -6.98 -3.48
N GLY A 235 -11.40 -7.78 -3.55
CA GLY A 235 -11.14 -8.89 -2.62
C GLY A 235 -10.67 -8.47 -1.23
N LEU A 236 -10.39 -7.18 -1.02
CA LEU A 236 -9.95 -6.63 0.25
C LEU A 236 -11.00 -5.65 0.80
N THR A 237 -11.38 -5.82 2.05
CA THR A 237 -12.31 -4.91 2.75
C THR A 237 -11.56 -4.13 3.82
N PHE A 238 -11.40 -2.83 3.63
CA PHE A 238 -10.76 -1.94 4.60
C PHE A 238 -11.49 -1.98 5.96
N THR A 239 -10.73 -2.09 7.06
CA THR A 239 -11.32 -2.18 8.42
C THR A 239 -11.69 -0.82 9.02
N GLY A 240 -11.27 0.29 8.40
CA GLY A 240 -11.49 1.65 8.91
C GLY A 240 -10.49 2.12 9.98
N ASN A 241 -9.63 1.24 10.46
CA ASN A 241 -8.65 1.58 11.50
C ASN A 241 -7.30 1.92 10.89
N VAL A 242 -6.82 3.14 11.14
CA VAL A 242 -5.50 3.63 10.70
C VAL A 242 -4.74 4.14 11.93
N SER A 243 -3.46 3.81 11.99
CA SER A 243 -2.50 4.37 12.94
C SER A 243 -1.39 5.05 12.16
N VAL A 244 -1.06 6.29 12.53
CA VAL A 244 -0.01 7.06 11.89
C VAL A 244 1.05 7.43 12.92
N SER A 245 2.31 7.24 12.58
CA SER A 245 3.45 7.63 13.40
C SER A 245 4.51 8.38 12.59
N LEU A 246 5.28 9.19 13.28
CA LEU A 246 6.44 9.90 12.74
C LEU A 246 7.71 9.33 13.38
N LYS A 247 8.63 8.85 12.55
CA LYS A 247 9.98 8.45 12.93
C LYS A 247 10.98 9.46 12.38
N LYS A 248 11.72 10.12 13.25
CA LYS A 248 12.76 11.06 12.85
C LYS A 248 13.97 10.31 12.29
N ASN A 249 14.61 10.88 11.27
CA ASN A 249 15.77 10.27 10.60
C ASN A 249 16.96 9.96 11.54
N ASP A 250 17.09 10.74 12.61
CA ASP A 250 18.16 10.59 13.63
C ASP A 250 17.70 9.83 14.88
N SER A 251 16.51 9.21 14.87
CA SER A 251 15.88 8.55 16.02
C SER A 251 15.28 7.21 15.66
N GLU A 252 15.44 6.24 16.54
CA GLU A 252 14.69 4.96 16.43
C GLU A 252 13.29 5.04 17.06
N ARG A 253 12.97 6.16 17.73
CA ARG A 253 11.68 6.32 18.40
C ARG A 253 10.63 6.85 17.44
N GLU A 254 9.47 6.18 17.43
CA GLU A 254 8.27 6.63 16.76
C GLU A 254 7.41 7.49 17.68
N GLN A 255 6.87 8.57 17.15
CA GLN A 255 5.88 9.42 17.78
C GLN A 255 4.53 9.18 17.11
N THR A 256 3.51 8.80 17.88
CA THR A 256 2.13 8.67 17.37
C THR A 256 1.60 10.03 16.97
N LEU A 257 0.98 10.11 15.80
CA LEU A 257 0.28 11.29 15.29
C LEU A 257 -1.22 11.16 15.55
N GLU A 258 -1.89 12.30 15.73
CA GLU A 258 -3.31 12.37 16.12
C GLU A 258 -4.19 12.74 14.91
N ASN A 259 -5.25 11.96 14.67
CA ASN A 259 -6.26 12.29 13.66
C ASN A 259 -6.98 13.60 14.01
N ASN A 260 -7.35 14.39 13.01
CA ASN A 260 -7.92 15.73 13.10
C ASN A 260 -7.00 16.80 13.72
N LYS A 261 -5.72 16.50 13.90
CA LYS A 261 -4.70 17.44 14.37
C LYS A 261 -3.48 17.42 13.46
N ASP A 262 -2.83 16.26 13.35
CA ASP A 262 -1.63 16.08 12.53
C ASP A 262 -1.96 15.56 11.13
N TYR A 263 -3.10 14.88 10.99
CA TYR A 263 -3.63 14.38 9.72
C TYR A 263 -5.16 14.27 9.78
N VAL A 264 -5.80 14.13 8.60
CA VAL A 264 -7.23 13.82 8.45
C VAL A 264 -7.37 12.55 7.62
N LEU A 265 -8.08 11.56 8.13
CA LEU A 265 -8.44 10.34 7.40
C LEU A 265 -9.81 10.52 6.75
N GLU A 266 -9.91 10.35 5.44
CA GLU A 266 -11.16 10.36 4.68
C GLU A 266 -11.40 9.02 3.99
N THR A 267 -12.65 8.51 4.12
CA THR A 267 -13.09 7.21 3.59
C THR A 267 -14.34 7.30 2.73
N SER A 268 -14.89 8.51 2.53
CA SER A 268 -16.07 8.79 1.72
C SER A 268 -15.88 10.10 0.95
N ASP A 269 -16.61 10.26 -0.15
CA ASP A 269 -16.62 11.48 -0.97
C ASP A 269 -15.22 11.87 -1.52
N LEU A 270 -14.41 10.87 -1.80
CA LEU A 270 -12.98 11.03 -2.10
C LEU A 270 -12.69 11.74 -3.43
N GLY A 271 -13.70 11.94 -4.29
CA GLY A 271 -13.50 12.55 -5.62
C GLY A 271 -12.62 11.73 -6.56
N GLU A 272 -12.01 10.65 -6.08
CA GLU A 272 -11.09 9.74 -6.78
C GLU A 272 -11.44 8.28 -6.50
N THR A 273 -10.90 7.35 -7.30
CA THR A 273 -11.17 5.91 -7.16
C THR A 273 -10.28 5.21 -6.14
N CYS A 274 -9.95 5.85 -5.03
CA CYS A 274 -9.21 5.24 -3.91
C CYS A 274 -10.16 4.68 -2.84
N THR A 275 -9.64 3.83 -1.94
CA THR A 275 -10.38 3.25 -0.83
C THR A 275 -10.44 4.22 0.35
N PHE A 276 -9.35 4.93 0.60
CA PHE A 276 -9.23 6.03 1.54
C PHE A 276 -8.08 6.95 1.14
N HIS A 277 -8.08 8.16 1.70
CA HIS A 277 -6.89 9.01 1.66
C HIS A 277 -6.62 9.65 3.03
N ILE A 278 -5.38 10.10 3.20
CA ILE A 278 -4.90 10.78 4.40
C ILE A 278 -4.29 12.10 3.98
N GLU A 279 -4.90 13.20 4.41
CA GLU A 279 -4.34 14.54 4.25
C GLU A 279 -3.51 14.90 5.48
N PHE A 280 -2.25 15.27 5.29
CA PHE A 280 -1.39 15.71 6.38
C PHE A 280 -1.50 17.23 6.57
N THR A 281 -1.44 17.68 7.83
CA THR A 281 -1.67 19.08 8.17
C THR A 281 -0.40 19.93 8.12
N ASN A 282 -0.55 21.25 8.01
CA ASN A 282 0.57 22.20 8.08
C ASN A 282 1.37 22.07 9.37
N ALA A 283 0.73 21.76 10.50
CA ALA A 283 1.40 21.57 11.78
C ALA A 283 2.43 20.41 11.74
N LEU A 284 2.16 19.34 10.99
CA LEU A 284 3.10 18.26 10.78
C LEU A 284 4.30 18.72 9.95
N TYR A 285 4.07 19.47 8.85
CA TYR A 285 5.15 19.93 7.95
C TYR A 285 6.20 20.78 8.66
N ASP A 286 5.79 21.61 9.62
CA ASP A 286 6.71 22.44 10.42
C ASP A 286 7.69 21.60 11.23
N SER A 287 7.36 20.36 11.50
CA SER A 287 8.19 19.41 12.25
C SER A 287 9.03 18.48 11.36
N LEU A 288 8.74 18.39 10.03
CA LEU A 288 9.41 17.46 9.13
C LEU A 288 10.77 17.93 8.67
N SER A 289 11.70 16.98 8.58
CA SER A 289 13.02 17.14 7.97
C SER A 289 13.22 16.08 6.88
N ALA A 290 14.17 16.32 5.97
CA ALA A 290 14.50 15.33 4.96
C ALA A 290 14.99 14.03 5.60
N GLY A 291 14.44 12.90 5.14
CA GLY A 291 14.71 11.57 5.68
C GLY A 291 13.83 11.14 6.84
N ASP A 292 12.99 12.05 7.41
CA ASP A 292 11.96 11.65 8.37
C ASP A 292 10.95 10.72 7.70
N GLN A 293 10.43 9.76 8.46
CA GLN A 293 9.47 8.77 7.95
C GLN A 293 8.11 8.96 8.60
N ILE A 294 7.07 9.11 7.78
CA ILE A 294 5.68 8.99 8.20
C ILE A 294 5.26 7.55 7.92
N ILE A 295 4.89 6.82 8.97
CA ILE A 295 4.52 5.40 8.90
C ILE A 295 3.02 5.29 9.11
N VAL A 296 2.30 4.75 8.12
CA VAL A 296 0.86 4.53 8.14
C VAL A 296 0.61 3.04 8.21
N SER A 297 0.02 2.57 9.30
CA SER A 297 -0.34 1.16 9.53
C SER A 297 -1.85 1.01 9.57
N TYR A 298 -2.38 0.01 8.89
CA TYR A 298 -3.80 -0.28 8.78
C TYR A 298 -4.03 -1.74 8.40
N SER A 299 -5.30 -2.15 8.33
CA SER A 299 -5.65 -3.52 7.98
C SER A 299 -6.85 -3.61 7.05
N ALA A 300 -6.95 -4.74 6.36
CA ALA A 300 -8.12 -5.15 5.60
C ALA A 300 -8.45 -6.62 5.89
N ILE A 301 -9.69 -7.03 5.58
CA ILE A 301 -10.11 -8.42 5.61
C ILE A 301 -10.12 -8.94 4.17
N LEU A 302 -9.47 -10.08 3.93
CA LEU A 302 -9.62 -10.80 2.67
C LEU A 302 -11.04 -11.36 2.60
N ASN A 303 -11.83 -10.90 1.63
CA ASN A 303 -13.26 -11.19 1.56
C ASN A 303 -13.61 -12.24 0.49
N GLU A 304 -14.89 -12.55 0.33
CA GLU A 304 -15.41 -13.55 -0.61
C GLU A 304 -15.22 -13.21 -2.09
N ASN A 305 -14.90 -11.96 -2.42
CA ASN A 305 -14.60 -11.52 -3.79
C ASN A 305 -13.11 -11.67 -4.15
N ALA A 306 -12.33 -12.28 -3.25
CA ALA A 306 -10.90 -12.46 -3.45
C ALA A 306 -10.60 -13.27 -4.73
N VAL A 307 -9.66 -12.77 -5.52
CA VAL A 307 -9.12 -13.49 -6.68
C VAL A 307 -8.23 -14.61 -6.16
N VAL A 308 -8.60 -15.85 -6.49
CA VAL A 308 -7.85 -17.07 -6.11
C VAL A 308 -6.69 -17.29 -7.08
N GLY A 309 -5.54 -17.67 -6.55
CA GLY A 309 -4.32 -17.97 -7.31
C GLY A 309 -3.28 -16.83 -7.27
N ASN A 310 -2.26 -16.97 -8.11
CA ASN A 310 -1.07 -16.11 -8.08
C ASN A 310 -1.30 -14.65 -8.53
N ALA A 311 -2.38 -14.36 -9.25
CA ALA A 311 -2.75 -12.99 -9.60
C ALA A 311 -3.02 -12.17 -8.33
N GLY A 312 -3.65 -12.79 -7.33
CA GLY A 312 -3.90 -12.24 -6.01
C GLY A 312 -4.77 -10.98 -6.02
N ASN A 313 -4.78 -10.29 -4.89
CA ASN A 313 -5.56 -9.10 -4.61
C ASN A 313 -4.59 -7.96 -4.29
N LYS A 314 -4.59 -6.93 -5.12
CA LYS A 314 -3.65 -5.82 -5.00
C LYS A 314 -4.15 -4.79 -4.02
N ASN A 315 -3.20 -4.16 -3.35
CA ASN A 315 -3.40 -2.92 -2.62
C ASN A 315 -2.32 -1.94 -3.06
N ASP A 316 -2.73 -0.83 -3.66
CA ASP A 316 -1.89 0.16 -4.33
C ASP A 316 -1.90 1.47 -3.54
N THR A 317 -0.77 2.16 -3.48
CA THR A 317 -0.66 3.45 -2.81
C THR A 317 0.22 4.42 -3.59
N TRP A 318 -0.09 5.70 -3.50
CA TRP A 318 0.72 6.80 -4.02
C TRP A 318 0.54 8.03 -3.15
N LEU A 319 1.45 8.97 -3.25
CA LEU A 319 1.42 10.23 -2.52
C LEU A 319 1.27 11.39 -3.50
N LYS A 320 0.25 12.23 -3.33
CA LYS A 320 0.23 13.57 -3.89
C LYS A 320 1.01 14.51 -2.99
N TYR A 321 1.78 15.41 -3.59
CA TYR A 321 2.59 16.39 -2.86
C TYR A 321 2.74 17.69 -3.62
N GLY A 322 3.13 18.76 -2.93
CA GLY A 322 3.35 20.08 -3.53
C GLY A 322 2.08 20.62 -4.20
N ASN A 323 2.14 20.89 -5.49
CA ASN A 323 1.02 21.42 -6.29
C ASN A 323 0.22 20.33 -7.00
N GLY A 324 0.13 19.12 -6.42
CA GLY A 324 -0.66 18.02 -6.96
C GLY A 324 0.13 17.04 -7.85
N THR A 325 1.45 16.97 -7.65
CA THR A 325 2.31 15.96 -8.31
C THR A 325 2.20 14.64 -7.59
N ASP A 326 2.08 13.53 -8.34
CA ASP A 326 2.05 12.18 -7.78
C ASP A 326 3.45 11.57 -7.72
N THR A 327 3.71 10.76 -6.69
CA THR A 327 4.86 9.84 -6.65
C THR A 327 4.64 8.65 -7.59
N ALA A 328 5.67 7.84 -7.79
CA ALA A 328 5.47 6.49 -8.29
C ALA A 328 4.56 5.69 -7.33
N HIS A 329 3.76 4.77 -7.89
CA HIS A 329 2.92 3.88 -7.12
C HIS A 329 3.76 2.78 -6.44
N SER A 330 3.33 2.35 -5.26
CA SER A 330 3.87 1.21 -4.54
C SER A 330 2.73 0.25 -4.21
N SER A 331 2.88 -1.03 -4.58
CA SER A 331 1.81 -2.03 -4.50
C SER A 331 2.23 -3.25 -3.74
N THR A 332 1.28 -3.88 -3.05
CA THR A 332 1.42 -5.22 -2.47
C THR A 332 0.36 -6.15 -3.02
N THR A 333 0.60 -7.48 -2.91
CA THR A 333 -0.33 -8.50 -3.39
C THR A 333 -0.61 -9.52 -2.29
N THR A 334 -1.89 -9.68 -1.92
CA THR A 334 -2.36 -10.75 -1.03
C THR A 334 -2.91 -11.88 -1.87
N LYS A 335 -2.35 -13.09 -1.72
CA LYS A 335 -2.73 -14.28 -2.46
C LYS A 335 -3.57 -15.22 -1.60
N THR A 336 -4.44 -15.96 -2.25
CA THR A 336 -5.21 -17.06 -1.63
C THR A 336 -5.33 -18.20 -2.63
N TYR A 337 -5.45 -19.40 -2.17
CA TYR A 337 -5.32 -20.59 -3.01
C TYR A 337 -6.52 -21.53 -2.92
N GLU A 338 -6.48 -22.58 -3.71
CA GLU A 338 -7.51 -23.62 -3.73
C GLU A 338 -6.91 -25.03 -3.77
N ILE A 339 -7.70 -25.98 -3.34
CA ILE A 339 -7.42 -27.43 -3.43
C ILE A 339 -8.49 -28.09 -4.32
N PRO A 340 -8.20 -28.38 -5.58
CA PRO A 340 -9.04 -29.23 -6.41
C PRO A 340 -8.89 -30.70 -5.96
N VAL A 341 -10.01 -31.41 -5.79
CA VAL A 341 -10.05 -32.82 -5.36
C VAL A 341 -10.84 -33.63 -6.36
N PHE A 342 -10.32 -34.82 -6.69
CA PHE A 342 -11.02 -35.84 -7.48
C PHE A 342 -11.12 -37.15 -6.71
N LYS A 343 -12.35 -37.51 -6.34
CA LYS A 343 -12.69 -38.75 -5.68
C LYS A 343 -13.06 -39.81 -6.71
N TYR A 344 -12.38 -40.93 -6.67
CA TYR A 344 -12.55 -42.00 -7.66
C TYR A 344 -12.35 -43.38 -7.07
N THR A 345 -12.68 -44.39 -7.87
CA THR A 345 -12.38 -45.81 -7.65
C THR A 345 -11.83 -46.43 -8.94
N GLY A 346 -11.13 -47.51 -8.90
CA GLY A 346 -10.48 -48.23 -10.01
C GLY A 346 -10.74 -47.70 -11.42
N ASN A 347 -9.72 -47.61 -12.25
CA ASN A 347 -9.78 -47.05 -13.61
C ASN A 347 -10.32 -45.60 -13.69
N ASN A 348 -10.03 -44.80 -12.68
CA ASN A 348 -10.45 -43.38 -12.60
C ASN A 348 -11.99 -43.16 -12.70
N LYS A 349 -12.80 -44.13 -12.26
CA LYS A 349 -14.25 -43.97 -12.23
C LYS A 349 -14.64 -43.03 -11.10
N PRO A 350 -15.36 -41.91 -11.38
CA PRO A 350 -15.83 -41.01 -10.34
C PRO A 350 -16.61 -41.72 -9.24
N LEU A 351 -16.43 -41.29 -8.00
CA LEU A 351 -17.06 -41.88 -6.83
C LEU A 351 -17.80 -40.82 -6.01
N ALA A 352 -19.13 -40.88 -6.02
CA ALA A 352 -20.01 -40.02 -5.25
C ALA A 352 -20.16 -40.49 -3.79
N GLU A 353 -20.80 -39.65 -2.96
CA GLU A 353 -21.26 -39.96 -1.60
C GLU A 353 -20.15 -40.21 -0.55
N ALA A 354 -18.88 -40.00 -0.89
CA ALA A 354 -17.84 -39.96 0.12
C ALA A 354 -17.90 -38.61 0.87
N LYS A 355 -17.65 -38.66 2.17
CA LYS A 355 -17.66 -37.46 3.00
C LYS A 355 -16.28 -37.11 3.50
N PHE A 356 -15.96 -35.81 3.47
CA PHE A 356 -14.64 -35.25 3.81
C PHE A 356 -14.74 -34.04 4.71
N THR A 357 -13.76 -33.91 5.62
CA THR A 357 -13.45 -32.68 6.34
C THR A 357 -12.06 -32.21 5.98
N LEU A 358 -11.82 -30.90 6.02
CA LEU A 358 -10.50 -30.28 5.89
C LEU A 358 -10.11 -29.65 7.24
N SER A 359 -8.90 -29.89 7.70
CA SER A 359 -8.39 -29.35 8.97
C SER A 359 -6.92 -28.96 8.85
N LYS A 360 -6.44 -28.06 9.72
CA LYS A 360 -5.01 -27.80 9.93
C LYS A 360 -4.37 -28.78 10.93
N ASN A 361 -5.18 -29.57 11.63
CA ASN A 361 -4.71 -30.55 12.60
C ASN A 361 -4.59 -31.94 11.96
N SER A 362 -3.45 -32.60 12.15
CA SER A 362 -3.16 -33.93 11.56
C SER A 362 -4.09 -35.02 12.00
N ASN A 363 -4.76 -34.89 13.14
CA ASN A 363 -5.78 -35.82 13.64
C ASN A 363 -7.20 -35.54 13.10
N GLY A 364 -7.37 -34.50 12.24
CA GLY A 364 -8.64 -34.10 11.67
C GLY A 364 -9.57 -33.34 12.64
N SER A 365 -9.09 -32.96 13.84
CA SER A 365 -9.89 -32.15 14.77
C SER A 365 -10.02 -30.70 14.22
N ASP A 366 -11.01 -29.96 14.72
CA ASP A 366 -11.30 -28.57 14.37
C ASP A 366 -11.40 -28.37 12.84
N PRO A 367 -12.36 -29.00 12.16
CA PRO A 367 -12.53 -28.85 10.73
C PRO A 367 -12.84 -27.41 10.36
N ILE A 368 -12.24 -26.96 9.26
CA ILE A 368 -12.44 -25.62 8.69
C ILE A 368 -13.91 -25.46 8.31
N GLU A 369 -14.51 -24.38 8.75
CA GLU A 369 -15.87 -24.00 8.36
C GLU A 369 -15.87 -23.48 6.91
N LEU A 370 -16.78 -24.01 6.10
CA LEU A 370 -16.88 -23.77 4.67
C LEU A 370 -18.25 -23.23 4.29
N ILE A 371 -18.30 -22.38 3.28
CA ILE A 371 -19.52 -21.94 2.60
C ILE A 371 -19.56 -22.58 1.21
N LYS A 372 -20.68 -23.19 0.86
CA LYS A 372 -20.90 -23.65 -0.52
C LYS A 372 -21.08 -22.48 -1.44
N VAL A 373 -20.27 -22.42 -2.50
CA VAL A 373 -20.37 -21.40 -3.55
C VAL A 373 -21.36 -21.90 -4.60
N ASN A 374 -22.43 -21.15 -4.81
CA ASN A 374 -23.44 -21.46 -5.84
C ASN A 374 -22.97 -20.89 -7.19
N ASP A 375 -22.13 -21.65 -7.87
CA ASP A 375 -21.80 -21.40 -9.29
C ASP A 375 -22.16 -22.65 -10.09
N GLU A 376 -23.25 -22.59 -10.82
CA GLU A 376 -23.78 -23.72 -11.60
C GLU A 376 -22.86 -24.13 -12.77
N THR A 377 -21.89 -23.26 -13.13
CA THR A 377 -20.95 -23.49 -14.23
C THR A 377 -19.65 -24.18 -13.82
N LYS A 378 -19.41 -24.35 -12.51
CA LYS A 378 -18.20 -24.92 -11.95
C LYS A 378 -18.44 -26.24 -11.24
N ASP A 379 -17.37 -27.01 -11.02
CA ASP A 379 -17.39 -28.16 -10.10
C ASP A 379 -17.88 -27.69 -8.73
N LEU A 380 -18.40 -28.64 -7.92
CA LEU A 380 -18.86 -28.34 -6.55
C LEU A 380 -17.79 -27.59 -5.78
N THR A 381 -18.02 -26.31 -5.50
CA THR A 381 -17.02 -25.41 -4.91
C THR A 381 -17.45 -24.98 -3.52
N TYR A 382 -16.50 -25.03 -2.60
CA TYR A 382 -16.60 -24.46 -1.26
C TYR A 382 -15.51 -23.41 -1.09
N ARG A 383 -15.78 -22.39 -0.29
CA ARG A 383 -14.77 -21.44 0.20
C ARG A 383 -14.70 -21.45 1.72
N VAL A 384 -13.58 -21.00 2.27
CA VAL A 384 -13.49 -20.77 3.72
C VAL A 384 -14.54 -19.77 4.15
N ALA A 385 -15.22 -20.05 5.26
CA ALA A 385 -16.19 -19.15 5.86
C ALA A 385 -15.50 -18.00 6.61
N LYS A 386 -16.07 -16.81 6.52
CA LYS A 386 -15.66 -15.67 7.38
C LYS A 386 -16.22 -15.88 8.79
N THR A 387 -15.58 -15.31 9.78
CA THR A 387 -16.04 -15.35 11.17
C THR A 387 -17.51 -14.91 11.29
N GLY A 388 -18.35 -15.78 11.85
CA GLY A 388 -19.77 -15.51 12.07
C GLY A 388 -20.67 -15.69 10.85
N GLU A 389 -20.14 -16.07 9.71
CA GLU A 389 -20.93 -16.33 8.49
C GLU A 389 -21.76 -17.61 8.61
N LYS A 390 -22.97 -17.60 8.06
CA LYS A 390 -23.92 -18.72 8.10
C LYS A 390 -24.67 -18.84 6.75
N PRO A 391 -25.12 -20.06 6.34
CA PRO A 391 -24.87 -21.35 6.97
C PRO A 391 -23.48 -21.88 6.65
N VAL A 392 -22.81 -22.58 7.58
CA VAL A 392 -21.52 -23.24 7.35
C VAL A 392 -21.67 -24.73 7.22
N ALA A 393 -20.77 -25.33 6.44
CA ALA A 393 -20.55 -26.77 6.36
C ALA A 393 -19.14 -27.10 6.86
N THR A 394 -19.00 -28.12 7.67
CA THR A 394 -17.70 -28.67 8.07
C THR A 394 -17.39 -29.96 7.32
N GLU A 395 -18.37 -30.53 6.62
CA GLU A 395 -18.27 -31.79 5.86
C GLU A 395 -18.71 -31.56 4.40
N ILE A 396 -17.94 -32.09 3.48
CA ILE A 396 -18.19 -32.07 2.03
C ILE A 396 -18.60 -33.45 1.60
N THR A 397 -19.74 -33.62 0.91
CA THR A 397 -20.16 -34.83 0.26
C THR A 397 -19.79 -34.78 -1.22
N THR A 398 -19.08 -35.82 -1.72
CA THR A 398 -18.65 -35.82 -3.12
C THR A 398 -19.84 -36.01 -4.08
N PRO A 399 -19.89 -35.17 -5.15
CA PRO A 399 -20.95 -35.24 -6.16
C PRO A 399 -20.76 -36.40 -7.13
N SER A 400 -21.71 -36.60 -8.04
CA SER A 400 -21.71 -37.71 -9.03
C SER A 400 -20.49 -37.74 -9.96
N ASN A 401 -19.88 -36.57 -10.25
CA ASN A 401 -18.65 -36.47 -11.04
C ASN A 401 -17.37 -36.68 -10.19
N GLY A 402 -17.49 -36.88 -8.88
CA GLY A 402 -16.39 -37.08 -7.94
C GLY A 402 -15.52 -35.86 -7.69
N LYS A 403 -15.85 -34.68 -8.23
CA LYS A 403 -15.00 -33.51 -8.17
C LYS A 403 -15.55 -32.44 -7.24
N PHE A 404 -14.65 -31.86 -6.45
CA PHE A 404 -14.96 -30.66 -5.68
C PHE A 404 -13.69 -29.80 -5.50
N VAL A 405 -13.89 -28.52 -5.19
CA VAL A 405 -12.82 -27.54 -4.96
C VAL A 405 -13.04 -26.87 -3.60
N ILE A 406 -11.98 -26.68 -2.85
CA ILE A 406 -11.96 -25.86 -1.63
C ILE A 406 -11.07 -24.66 -1.90
N GLN A 407 -11.63 -23.45 -1.92
CA GLN A 407 -10.91 -22.21 -2.24
C GLN A 407 -10.86 -21.25 -1.06
N GLY A 408 -10.01 -20.21 -1.19
CA GLY A 408 -9.83 -19.21 -0.15
C GLY A 408 -8.94 -19.68 0.98
N LEU A 409 -7.94 -20.49 0.66
CA LEU A 409 -6.99 -21.10 1.60
C LEU A 409 -5.66 -20.31 1.60
N ASP A 410 -5.04 -20.24 2.76
CA ASP A 410 -3.68 -19.74 2.95
C ASP A 410 -2.62 -20.76 2.47
N ALA A 411 -1.39 -20.31 2.27
CA ALA A 411 -0.25 -21.23 2.16
C ALA A 411 0.00 -21.89 3.53
N ASP A 412 -0.24 -23.19 3.62
CA ASP A 412 -0.14 -23.94 4.87
C ASP A 412 -0.21 -25.46 4.60
N THR A 413 -0.15 -26.25 5.67
CA THR A 413 -0.39 -27.68 5.66
C THR A 413 -1.82 -27.99 6.07
N TYR A 414 -2.52 -28.76 5.24
CA TYR A 414 -3.89 -29.19 5.45
C TYR A 414 -4.00 -30.71 5.47
N TYR A 415 -5.01 -31.20 6.17
CA TYR A 415 -5.32 -32.62 6.29
C TYR A 415 -6.75 -32.87 5.83
N LEU A 416 -6.88 -33.54 4.68
CA LEU A 416 -8.16 -33.97 4.12
C LEU A 416 -8.52 -35.35 4.67
N THR A 417 -9.51 -35.40 5.55
CA THR A 417 -9.95 -36.61 6.23
C THR A 417 -11.23 -37.13 5.62
N GLU A 418 -11.24 -38.39 5.15
CA GLU A 418 -12.47 -39.06 4.77
C GLU A 418 -13.21 -39.47 6.05
N THR A 419 -14.38 -38.90 6.31
CA THR A 419 -15.20 -39.23 7.49
C THR A 419 -16.09 -40.44 7.24
N GLU A 420 -16.59 -40.56 6.00
CA GLU A 420 -17.43 -41.68 5.58
C GLU A 420 -17.12 -42.12 4.14
N ALA A 421 -16.87 -43.41 3.91
CA ALA A 421 -16.73 -43.94 2.55
C ALA A 421 -18.10 -44.35 1.98
N PRO A 422 -18.28 -44.29 0.66
CA PRO A 422 -19.50 -44.82 0.04
C PRO A 422 -19.72 -46.29 0.31
N LYS A 423 -20.98 -46.74 0.25
CA LYS A 423 -21.37 -48.11 0.54
C LYS A 423 -20.64 -49.10 -0.35
N GLY A 424 -19.97 -50.08 0.28
CA GLY A 424 -19.20 -51.13 -0.43
C GLY A 424 -17.73 -50.78 -0.67
N TYR A 425 -17.28 -49.60 -0.20
CA TYR A 425 -15.89 -49.18 -0.31
C TYR A 425 -15.19 -49.09 1.05
N ASN A 426 -13.89 -49.31 1.04
CA ASN A 426 -13.07 -49.20 2.23
C ASN A 426 -12.72 -47.74 2.47
N LYS A 427 -13.01 -47.24 3.68
CA LYS A 427 -12.62 -45.92 4.13
C LYS A 427 -11.08 -45.77 4.15
N LEU A 428 -10.56 -44.57 3.86
CA LEU A 428 -9.13 -44.28 4.01
C LEU A 428 -8.67 -44.49 5.45
N ALA A 429 -7.51 -45.12 5.62
CA ALA A 429 -6.93 -45.37 6.93
C ALA A 429 -6.35 -44.13 7.62
N SER A 430 -5.96 -43.12 6.85
CA SER A 430 -5.31 -41.90 7.33
C SER A 430 -5.73 -40.71 6.50
N PRO A 431 -5.69 -39.47 7.07
CA PRO A 431 -5.87 -38.26 6.32
C PRO A 431 -4.82 -38.11 5.20
N ILE A 432 -5.18 -37.41 4.14
CA ILE A 432 -4.27 -36.99 3.08
C ILE A 432 -3.63 -35.68 3.50
N THR A 433 -2.30 -35.67 3.58
CA THR A 433 -1.54 -34.44 3.85
C THR A 433 -1.41 -33.61 2.57
N ILE A 434 -1.88 -32.39 2.60
CA ILE A 434 -1.83 -31.43 1.49
C ILE A 434 -1.05 -30.21 1.95
N VAL A 435 -0.03 -29.81 1.19
CA VAL A 435 0.72 -28.58 1.47
C VAL A 435 0.52 -27.62 0.31
N ILE A 436 0.11 -26.42 0.63
CA ILE A 436 0.07 -25.28 -0.30
C ILE A 436 1.29 -24.41 0.01
N ALA A 437 2.17 -24.27 -0.97
CA ALA A 437 3.35 -23.39 -0.85
C ALA A 437 3.00 -21.93 -1.13
N GLU A 438 3.86 -20.98 -0.72
CA GLU A 438 3.68 -19.53 -0.97
C GLU A 438 3.60 -19.15 -2.46
N ASP A 439 4.16 -20.00 -3.35
CA ASP A 439 4.06 -19.84 -4.82
C ASP A 439 2.78 -20.48 -5.41
N GLY A 440 1.92 -21.04 -4.57
CA GLY A 440 0.66 -21.68 -4.94
C GLY A 440 0.76 -23.12 -5.41
N LYS A 441 1.95 -23.73 -5.36
CA LYS A 441 2.10 -25.16 -5.66
C LYS A 441 1.47 -26.01 -4.59
N VAL A 442 0.71 -26.99 -5.02
CA VAL A 442 0.04 -27.95 -4.15
C VAL A 442 0.79 -29.30 -4.17
N THR A 443 1.09 -29.83 -3.00
CA THR A 443 1.58 -31.21 -2.88
C THR A 443 0.56 -32.07 -2.14
N SER A 444 0.44 -33.35 -2.53
CA SER A 444 -0.36 -34.35 -1.87
C SER A 444 0.54 -35.50 -1.44
N ASN A 445 0.60 -35.79 -0.13
CA ASN A 445 1.50 -36.77 0.46
C ASN A 445 2.96 -36.62 -0.05
N GLY A 446 3.44 -35.38 -0.19
CA GLY A 446 4.81 -35.04 -0.60
C GLY A 446 5.07 -35.02 -2.10
N SER A 447 4.08 -35.27 -2.96
CA SER A 447 4.21 -35.17 -4.42
C SER A 447 3.45 -33.96 -4.95
N GLU A 448 4.06 -33.17 -5.85
CA GLU A 448 3.40 -32.02 -6.50
C GLU A 448 2.26 -32.50 -7.40
N VAL A 449 1.10 -31.88 -7.26
CA VAL A 449 -0.14 -32.22 -7.98
C VAL A 449 -0.91 -31.00 -8.38
N THR A 450 -1.65 -31.08 -9.48
CA THR A 450 -2.66 -30.07 -9.87
C THR A 450 -4.05 -30.40 -9.31
N THR A 451 -4.28 -31.67 -8.93
CA THR A 451 -5.52 -32.16 -8.35
C THR A 451 -5.18 -33.25 -7.33
N VAL A 452 -5.76 -33.17 -6.16
CA VAL A 452 -5.62 -34.20 -5.12
C VAL A 452 -6.50 -35.39 -5.49
N ASN A 453 -5.87 -36.48 -5.93
CA ASN A 453 -6.55 -37.69 -6.35
C ASN A 453 -6.77 -38.62 -5.16
N VAL A 454 -8.03 -38.98 -4.89
CA VAL A 454 -8.44 -39.78 -3.72
C VAL A 454 -9.14 -41.05 -4.16
N GLU A 455 -8.47 -42.18 -4.02
CA GLU A 455 -9.03 -43.50 -4.40
C GLU A 455 -9.65 -44.21 -3.19
N ASN A 456 -10.87 -44.76 -3.35
CA ASN A 456 -11.35 -45.86 -2.48
C ASN A 456 -11.36 -47.17 -3.24
N LYS A 457 -10.91 -48.22 -2.58
CA LYS A 457 -10.95 -49.58 -3.10
C LYS A 457 -12.22 -50.27 -2.62
N THR A 458 -12.78 -51.11 -3.46
CA THR A 458 -13.91 -51.98 -3.07
C THR A 458 -13.49 -52.99 -2.02
N GLY A 459 -14.38 -53.33 -1.11
CA GLY A 459 -14.23 -54.50 -0.26
C GLY A 459 -14.25 -55.79 -1.11
N THR A 460 -13.56 -56.81 -0.67
CA THR A 460 -13.59 -58.14 -1.28
C THR A 460 -14.53 -59.06 -0.50
N LEU A 461 -15.30 -59.87 -1.22
CA LEU A 461 -16.00 -60.94 -0.57
C LEU A 461 -14.97 -61.91 0.00
N LEU A 462 -15.03 -62.15 1.29
CA LEU A 462 -14.18 -63.16 1.93
C LEU A 462 -14.62 -64.55 1.51
N PRO A 463 -13.68 -65.51 1.24
CA PRO A 463 -14.02 -66.83 0.93
C PRO A 463 -14.86 -67.45 2.05
N SER A 464 -16.03 -67.96 1.71
CA SER A 464 -16.87 -68.70 2.66
C SER A 464 -16.42 -70.18 2.72
N THR A 465 -15.99 -70.62 3.90
CA THR A 465 -15.63 -72.00 4.11
C THR A 465 -16.85 -72.99 4.13
N GLY A 466 -18.08 -72.41 4.04
CA GLY A 466 -19.34 -73.21 3.99
C GLY A 466 -19.95 -73.33 2.59
N GLY A 467 -19.21 -73.04 1.49
CA GLY A 467 -19.70 -73.17 0.12
C GLY A 467 -19.70 -74.59 -0.39
N MET A 468 -20.06 -74.79 -1.69
CA MET A 468 -20.24 -76.15 -2.35
C MET A 468 -19.10 -77.15 -2.09
N GLY A 469 -17.89 -76.70 -1.71
CA GLY A 469 -16.78 -77.57 -1.39
C GLY A 469 -17.04 -78.46 -0.13
N THR A 470 -17.66 -77.96 0.91
CA THR A 470 -18.00 -78.66 2.12
C THR A 470 -19.12 -79.67 1.84
N THR A 471 -20.11 -79.36 1.01
CA THR A 471 -21.18 -80.20 0.59
C THR A 471 -20.63 -81.43 -0.23
N ILE A 472 -19.67 -81.18 -1.11
CA ILE A 472 -18.99 -82.23 -1.90
C ILE A 472 -18.17 -83.10 -0.99
N ILE A 473 -17.47 -82.63 0.01
CA ILE A 473 -16.70 -83.42 0.98
C ILE A 473 -17.62 -84.24 1.84
N TYR A 474 -18.77 -83.75 2.31
CA TYR A 474 -19.77 -84.50 3.03
C TYR A 474 -20.42 -85.59 2.19
N MET A 475 -20.73 -85.29 0.91
CA MET A 475 -21.26 -86.27 -0.01
C MET A 475 -20.23 -87.43 -0.29
N ALA A 476 -18.99 -87.04 -0.56
CA ALA A 476 -17.90 -88.00 -0.76
C ALA A 476 -17.68 -88.86 0.49
N GLY A 477 -17.68 -88.27 1.68
CA GLY A 477 -17.60 -88.93 2.96
C GLY A 477 -18.76 -89.90 3.19
N ALA A 478 -19.99 -89.52 2.90
CA ALA A 478 -21.17 -90.38 3.02
C ALA A 478 -21.10 -91.58 2.06
N ILE A 479 -20.68 -91.34 0.82
CA ILE A 479 -20.49 -92.43 -0.18
C ILE A 479 -19.41 -93.41 0.31
N LEU A 480 -18.31 -92.94 0.87
CA LEU A 480 -17.27 -93.85 1.42
C LEU A 480 -17.74 -94.67 2.63
N VAL A 481 -18.55 -94.04 3.49
CA VAL A 481 -19.16 -94.78 4.62
C VAL A 481 -20.11 -95.82 4.14
N ILE A 482 -20.97 -95.60 3.18
CA ILE A 482 -21.88 -96.52 2.58
C ILE A 482 -21.11 -97.63 1.88
N ALA A 483 -20.11 -97.33 1.07
CA ALA A 483 -19.29 -98.31 0.37
C ALA A 483 -18.55 -99.23 1.35
N SER A 484 -17.96 -98.69 2.42
CA SER A 484 -17.29 -99.41 3.47
C SER A 484 -18.27 -100.35 4.23
N GLY A 485 -19.51 -99.86 4.47
CA GLY A 485 -20.59 -100.68 5.05
C GLY A 485 -20.99 -101.86 4.17
N ILE A 486 -21.12 -101.64 2.89
CA ILE A 486 -21.44 -102.70 1.92
C ILE A 486 -20.28 -103.72 1.86
N VAL A 487 -19.04 -103.30 1.86
CA VAL A 487 -17.88 -104.20 1.87
C VAL A 487 -17.80 -104.98 3.16
N LEU A 488 -18.10 -104.43 4.31
CA LEU A 488 -18.15 -105.08 5.58
C LEU A 488 -19.27 -106.14 5.64
N VAL A 489 -20.45 -105.85 5.14
CA VAL A 489 -21.59 -106.78 5.09
C VAL A 489 -21.34 -107.88 4.07
N SER A 490 -20.75 -107.57 2.93
CA SER A 490 -20.39 -108.54 1.92
C SER A 490 -19.29 -109.52 2.42
N LYS A 491 -18.28 -109.04 3.13
CA LYS A 491 -17.25 -109.88 3.80
C LYS A 491 -17.83 -110.76 4.93
N LYS A 492 -18.83 -110.25 5.64
CA LYS A 492 -19.48 -111.01 6.69
C LYS A 492 -20.35 -112.12 6.10
N LYS A 493 -21.01 -111.92 4.92
CA LYS A 493 -21.74 -112.99 4.20
C LYS A 493 -20.84 -113.99 3.53
N SER A 494 -19.62 -113.66 3.13
CA SER A 494 -18.66 -114.59 2.53
C SER A 494 -17.91 -115.44 3.53
N LYS A 495 -17.95 -115.15 4.86
CA LYS A 495 -17.41 -115.97 5.95
C LYS A 495 -18.46 -116.86 6.62
N ALA A 496 -19.71 -116.81 6.13
CA ALA A 496 -20.82 -117.64 6.63
C ALA A 496 -21.31 -118.69 5.61
N LYS A 497 -20.44 -119.07 4.65
CA LYS A 497 -20.58 -120.27 3.79
C LYS A 497 -19.45 -121.20 4.06
#